data_871f507e40a4c2fdffc5701a37afcbe1
#
_entry.id   871f507e40a4c2fdffc5701a37afcbe1
#
_cell.length_a   1.000
_cell.length_b   1.000
_cell.length_c   1.000
_cell.angle_alpha   90.00
_cell.angle_beta   90.00
_cell.angle_gamma   90.00
#
_symmetry.space_group_name_H-M   'P 1'
#
loop_
_entity.id
_entity.type
_entity.pdbx_description
1 polymer ?
#
loop_
_entity_poly.entity_id
_entity_poly.type
_entity_poly.pdbx_seq_one_letter_code
_entity_poly.pdbx_strand_id
1 'polypeptide(L)'
;MKHIHPDYYDKFHCIASACPITCCKEWKIAVDDETNRHWKMLAPPDSVDEHRNNLSAYTCIKDGARVIRLDDEHNCPFLSDERLCRLVTAYGDGVLSHTCTIFPRELHEYDTHTEESLMPCCPAVIDLWRDTPVVFPAGVSQSPLSLIRDKLTGLMQDTALMPESALLEGFYVLLELHRNEPVSCAQVQEYFSARSMQELHHAMADIHIQEADTVDECNELLQDLAVNYQKEGLYDGFLQDIIKETPNGSWQDFSGALAGYDTCLLYTSPSPRDRG
;
A
#
# COMPACT_ATOMS: atom_id res chain seq x y z
N MET A 1 -1.95 -21.02 15.13
CA MET A 1 -0.70 -20.52 14.53
C MET A 1 -0.35 -19.23 15.25
N LYS A 2 0.91 -18.86 15.43
CA LYS A 2 1.28 -17.62 16.11
C LYS A 2 1.06 -16.46 15.14
N HIS A 3 0.33 -15.41 15.54
CA HIS A 3 0.16 -14.19 14.78
C HIS A 3 1.17 -13.14 15.25
N ILE A 4 1.79 -12.47 14.30
CA ILE A 4 2.83 -11.49 14.52
C ILE A 4 2.49 -10.25 13.71
N HIS A 5 2.34 -9.14 14.39
CA HIS A 5 2.01 -7.86 13.78
C HIS A 5 2.73 -6.72 14.51
N PRO A 6 2.92 -5.57 13.86
CA PRO A 6 3.42 -4.38 14.52
C PRO A 6 2.42 -3.87 15.57
N ASP A 7 2.91 -3.10 16.51
CA ASP A 7 2.14 -2.63 17.69
C ASP A 7 1.02 -1.64 17.33
N TYR A 8 1.00 -1.10 16.13
CA TYR A 8 -0.09 -0.26 15.63
C TYR A 8 -1.28 -1.06 15.08
N TYR A 9 -1.09 -2.34 14.76
CA TYR A 9 -2.08 -3.15 14.04
C TYR A 9 -3.45 -3.21 14.74
N ASP A 10 -3.46 -3.45 16.04
CA ASP A 10 -4.69 -3.53 16.85
C ASP A 10 -5.36 -2.16 17.09
N LYS A 11 -4.65 -1.08 16.80
CA LYS A 11 -5.18 0.29 16.95
C LYS A 11 -5.95 0.76 15.72
N PHE A 12 -5.89 -0.02 14.63
CA PHE A 12 -6.58 0.36 13.41
C PHE A 12 -8.10 0.25 13.54
N HIS A 13 -8.78 1.33 13.18
CA HIS A 13 -10.23 1.41 13.05
C HIS A 13 -10.60 2.10 11.72
N CYS A 14 -11.53 1.49 10.98
CA CYS A 14 -12.06 2.12 9.77
C CYS A 14 -12.86 3.38 10.14
N ILE A 15 -12.57 4.49 9.47
CA ILE A 15 -13.24 5.78 9.66
C ILE A 15 -14.54 5.93 8.84
N ALA A 16 -14.94 4.88 8.13
CA ALA A 16 -16.21 4.77 7.40
C ALA A 16 -16.52 6.00 6.52
N SER A 17 -17.66 6.67 6.74
CA SER A 17 -18.10 7.85 5.97
C SER A 17 -17.16 9.06 6.06
N ALA A 18 -16.30 9.13 7.08
CA ALA A 18 -15.30 10.18 7.23
C ALA A 18 -14.06 9.97 6.35
N CYS A 19 -13.95 8.81 5.66
CA CYS A 19 -12.82 8.52 4.80
C CYS A 19 -12.79 9.48 3.59
N PRO A 20 -11.68 10.18 3.31
CA PRO A 20 -11.57 11.09 2.17
C PRO A 20 -11.62 10.36 0.83
N ILE A 21 -11.17 9.11 0.79
CA ILE A 21 -11.30 8.18 -0.34
C ILE A 21 -12.08 6.95 0.13
N THR A 22 -12.49 6.09 -0.79
CA THR A 22 -13.23 4.87 -0.44
C THR A 22 -12.54 3.64 -0.99
N CYS A 23 -12.49 2.57 -0.19
CA CYS A 23 -12.05 1.25 -0.64
C CYS A 23 -13.09 0.52 -1.52
N CYS A 24 -14.23 1.13 -1.78
CA CYS A 24 -15.30 0.61 -2.63
C CYS A 24 -15.21 1.14 -4.07
N LYS A 25 -14.01 1.52 -4.54
CA LYS A 25 -13.79 2.14 -5.84
C LYS A 25 -12.44 1.70 -6.44
N GLU A 26 -12.37 1.65 -7.79
CA GLU A 26 -11.16 1.56 -8.60
C GLU A 26 -10.39 0.23 -8.60
N TRP A 27 -10.65 -0.72 -7.73
CA TRP A 27 -9.86 -1.95 -7.67
C TRP A 27 -10.70 -3.24 -7.74
N LYS A 28 -10.03 -4.37 -7.97
CA LYS A 28 -10.66 -5.68 -8.06
C LYS A 28 -11.02 -6.22 -6.68
N ILE A 29 -12.26 -6.01 -6.25
CA ILE A 29 -12.75 -6.53 -4.98
C ILE A 29 -13.13 -8.00 -5.17
N ALA A 30 -12.28 -8.90 -4.72
CA ALA A 30 -12.50 -10.33 -4.86
C ALA A 30 -13.67 -10.81 -4.00
N VAL A 31 -14.43 -11.77 -4.55
CA VAL A 31 -15.53 -12.46 -3.86
C VAL A 31 -15.21 -13.93 -3.84
N ASP A 32 -14.90 -14.43 -2.66
CA ASP A 32 -14.60 -15.84 -2.44
C ASP A 32 -15.82 -16.74 -2.66
N ASP A 33 -15.58 -18.06 -2.84
CA ASP A 33 -16.63 -19.02 -3.17
C ASP A 33 -17.66 -19.21 -2.06
N GLU A 34 -17.28 -19.05 -0.81
CA GLU A 34 -18.20 -19.14 0.34
C GLU A 34 -19.14 -17.95 0.35
N THR A 35 -18.60 -16.76 0.26
CA THR A 35 -19.38 -15.52 0.11
C THR A 35 -20.30 -15.59 -1.10
N ASN A 36 -19.80 -16.03 -2.26
CA ASN A 36 -20.63 -16.13 -3.46
C ASN A 36 -21.77 -17.14 -3.32
N ARG A 37 -21.57 -18.25 -2.61
CA ARG A 37 -22.65 -19.21 -2.30
C ARG A 37 -23.70 -18.57 -1.39
N HIS A 38 -23.30 -17.84 -0.38
CA HIS A 38 -24.18 -17.10 0.50
C HIS A 38 -24.96 -16.01 -0.26
N TRP A 39 -24.27 -15.24 -1.10
CA TRP A 39 -24.87 -14.17 -1.91
C TRP A 39 -25.92 -14.63 -2.92
N LYS A 40 -25.85 -15.87 -3.39
CA LYS A 40 -26.91 -16.46 -4.25
C LYS A 40 -28.25 -16.58 -3.54
N MET A 41 -28.26 -16.61 -2.22
CA MET A 41 -29.47 -16.79 -1.39
C MET A 41 -30.00 -15.46 -0.83
N LEU A 42 -29.27 -14.35 -1.01
CA LEU A 42 -29.64 -13.04 -0.48
C LEU A 42 -30.16 -12.12 -1.59
N ALA A 43 -31.28 -11.50 -1.35
CA ALA A 43 -31.77 -10.41 -2.19
C ALA A 43 -30.88 -9.17 -2.04
N PRO A 44 -30.77 -8.30 -3.05
CA PRO A 44 -30.12 -7.00 -2.87
C PRO A 44 -30.96 -6.12 -1.90
N PRO A 45 -30.30 -5.22 -1.14
CA PRO A 45 -31.02 -4.20 -0.37
C PRO A 45 -31.84 -3.31 -1.29
N ASP A 46 -32.99 -2.82 -0.81
CA ASP A 46 -33.87 -1.90 -1.56
C ASP A 46 -33.15 -0.59 -1.94
N SER A 47 -32.10 -0.24 -1.22
CA SER A 47 -31.28 0.96 -1.46
C SER A 47 -30.28 0.82 -2.62
N VAL A 48 -30.16 -0.35 -3.26
CA VAL A 48 -29.29 -0.55 -4.43
C VAL A 48 -30.05 -0.13 -5.69
N ASP A 49 -29.44 0.73 -6.50
CA ASP A 49 -30.10 1.37 -7.65
C ASP A 49 -30.47 0.37 -8.76
N GLU A 50 -29.59 -0.58 -9.05
CA GLU A 50 -29.82 -1.62 -10.04
C GLU A 50 -30.26 -2.92 -9.35
N HIS A 51 -31.57 -3.21 -9.37
CA HIS A 51 -32.09 -4.44 -8.77
C HIS A 51 -31.80 -5.68 -9.63
N ARG A 52 -31.05 -6.62 -9.06
CA ARG A 52 -30.77 -7.94 -9.61
C ARG A 52 -31.42 -9.03 -8.75
N ASN A 53 -31.44 -10.26 -9.23
CA ASN A 53 -32.14 -11.35 -8.54
C ASN A 53 -31.54 -11.71 -7.17
N ASN A 54 -30.23 -11.54 -7.01
CA ASN A 54 -29.51 -11.81 -5.76
C ASN A 54 -28.14 -11.09 -5.78
N LEU A 55 -27.45 -11.07 -4.65
CA LEU A 55 -26.15 -10.39 -4.53
C LEU A 55 -25.05 -10.96 -5.45
N SER A 56 -25.06 -12.27 -5.72
CA SER A 56 -24.09 -12.88 -6.62
C SER A 56 -24.19 -12.35 -8.07
N ALA A 57 -25.34 -11.81 -8.47
CA ALA A 57 -25.53 -11.23 -9.80
C ALA A 57 -24.79 -9.90 -10.01
N TYR A 58 -24.28 -9.27 -8.94
CA TYR A 58 -23.41 -8.08 -9.01
C TYR A 58 -21.93 -8.44 -9.16
N THR A 59 -21.60 -9.69 -9.44
CA THR A 59 -20.23 -10.14 -9.66
C THR A 59 -19.97 -10.46 -11.13
N CYS A 60 -18.70 -10.47 -11.52
CA CYS A 60 -18.23 -10.96 -12.80
C CYS A 60 -16.93 -11.76 -12.61
N ILE A 61 -16.50 -12.43 -13.67
CA ILE A 61 -15.16 -13.05 -13.69
C ILE A 61 -14.22 -12.12 -14.40
N LYS A 62 -13.14 -11.75 -13.74
CA LYS A 62 -12.04 -10.95 -14.30
C LYS A 62 -10.72 -11.62 -13.96
N ASP A 63 -9.90 -11.91 -14.95
CA ASP A 63 -8.61 -12.61 -14.81
C ASP A 63 -8.69 -13.93 -14.03
N GLY A 64 -9.76 -14.71 -14.29
CA GLY A 64 -10.00 -16.00 -13.64
C GLY A 64 -10.55 -15.93 -12.21
N ALA A 65 -10.67 -14.77 -11.61
CA ALA A 65 -11.23 -14.55 -10.28
C ALA A 65 -12.65 -13.97 -10.35
N ARG A 66 -13.48 -14.31 -9.38
CA ARG A 66 -14.76 -13.64 -9.18
C ARG A 66 -14.54 -12.34 -8.44
N VAL A 67 -15.04 -11.24 -8.98
CA VAL A 67 -14.93 -9.90 -8.41
C VAL A 67 -16.29 -9.19 -8.41
N ILE A 68 -16.45 -8.17 -7.58
CA ILE A 68 -17.58 -7.27 -7.67
C ILE A 68 -17.49 -6.54 -9.01
N ARG A 69 -18.59 -6.48 -9.74
CA ARG A 69 -18.71 -5.67 -10.96
C ARG A 69 -18.90 -4.22 -10.57
N LEU A 70 -17.88 -3.41 -10.81
CA LEU A 70 -17.97 -1.96 -10.63
C LEU A 70 -18.86 -1.35 -11.71
N ASP A 71 -19.46 -0.20 -11.43
CA ASP A 71 -20.19 0.61 -12.41
C ASP A 71 -19.23 1.32 -13.41
N ASP A 72 -19.81 2.15 -14.27
CA ASP A 72 -19.05 2.89 -15.29
C ASP A 72 -18.13 3.98 -14.70
N GLU A 73 -18.39 4.40 -13.45
CA GLU A 73 -17.58 5.32 -12.66
C GLU A 73 -16.61 4.58 -11.72
N HIS A 74 -16.47 3.28 -11.91
CA HIS A 74 -15.62 2.38 -11.14
C HIS A 74 -15.97 2.25 -9.65
N ASN A 75 -17.21 2.57 -9.27
CA ASN A 75 -17.70 2.38 -7.91
C ASN A 75 -18.27 0.97 -7.71
N CYS A 76 -18.17 0.49 -6.48
CA CYS A 76 -18.90 -0.69 -6.04
C CYS A 76 -20.42 -0.39 -6.02
N PRO A 77 -21.29 -1.24 -6.58
CA PRO A 77 -22.75 -1.01 -6.60
C PRO A 77 -23.38 -0.95 -5.21
N PHE A 78 -22.65 -1.38 -4.20
CA PHE A 78 -23.08 -1.34 -2.80
C PHE A 78 -22.57 -0.11 -2.04
N LEU A 79 -21.88 0.82 -2.69
CA LEU A 79 -21.50 2.09 -2.10
C LEU A 79 -22.69 3.05 -2.12
N SER A 80 -23.02 3.66 -0.97
CA SER A 80 -24.03 4.71 -0.91
C SER A 80 -23.43 6.11 -1.12
N ASP A 81 -24.27 7.10 -1.33
CA ASP A 81 -23.88 8.51 -1.46
C ASP A 81 -23.20 9.04 -0.18
N GLU A 82 -23.56 8.47 0.98
CA GLU A 82 -22.94 8.77 2.27
C GLU A 82 -21.61 8.02 2.49
N ARG A 83 -21.09 7.36 1.46
CA ARG A 83 -19.86 6.55 1.50
C ARG A 83 -19.91 5.36 2.49
N LEU A 84 -21.07 4.81 2.70
CA LEU A 84 -21.30 3.62 3.51
C LEU A 84 -21.61 2.41 2.63
N CYS A 85 -21.31 1.22 3.14
CA CYS A 85 -21.66 -0.02 2.47
C CYS A 85 -23.15 -0.36 2.69
N ARG A 86 -23.96 -0.35 1.64
CA ARG A 86 -25.39 -0.73 1.68
C ARG A 86 -25.60 -2.16 2.17
N LEU A 87 -24.64 -3.07 1.92
CA LEU A 87 -24.72 -4.44 2.43
C LEU A 87 -24.56 -4.48 3.95
N VAL A 88 -23.58 -3.76 4.50
CA VAL A 88 -23.38 -3.68 5.95
C VAL A 88 -24.57 -3.03 6.64
N THR A 89 -25.12 -1.97 6.04
CA THR A 89 -26.30 -1.30 6.57
C THR A 89 -27.52 -2.21 6.62
N ALA A 90 -27.71 -3.07 5.62
CA ALA A 90 -28.89 -3.95 5.53
C ALA A 90 -28.73 -5.27 6.27
N TYR A 91 -27.52 -5.86 6.27
CA TYR A 91 -27.29 -7.24 6.71
C TYR A 91 -26.21 -7.39 7.79
N GLY A 92 -25.50 -6.30 8.13
CA GLY A 92 -24.32 -6.34 9.00
C GLY A 92 -23.07 -6.86 8.30
N ASP A 93 -21.95 -6.90 9.05
CA ASP A 93 -20.63 -7.23 8.50
C ASP A 93 -20.51 -8.67 7.98
N GLY A 94 -21.30 -9.59 8.50
CA GLY A 94 -21.25 -11.01 8.12
C GLY A 94 -21.64 -11.31 6.66
N VAL A 95 -22.09 -10.32 5.89
CA VAL A 95 -22.41 -10.46 4.47
C VAL A 95 -21.21 -10.14 3.56
N LEU A 96 -20.20 -9.48 4.10
CA LEU A 96 -19.04 -9.02 3.34
C LEU A 96 -18.21 -10.20 2.78
N SER A 97 -17.57 -9.96 1.63
CA SER A 97 -16.53 -10.89 1.15
C SER A 97 -15.34 -10.88 2.07
N HIS A 98 -14.54 -11.95 2.02
CA HIS A 98 -13.30 -12.02 2.79
C HIS A 98 -12.41 -10.79 2.53
N THR A 99 -12.26 -10.38 1.27
CA THR A 99 -11.51 -9.18 0.89
C THR A 99 -12.02 -7.92 1.60
N CYS A 100 -13.34 -7.68 1.59
CA CYS A 100 -13.93 -6.51 2.26
C CYS A 100 -13.79 -6.59 3.78
N THR A 101 -13.82 -7.79 4.35
CA THR A 101 -13.72 -8.01 5.80
C THR A 101 -12.31 -7.72 6.31
N ILE A 102 -11.28 -8.17 5.58
CA ILE A 102 -9.89 -8.03 6.03
C ILE A 102 -9.28 -6.67 5.68
N PHE A 103 -9.70 -6.02 4.57
CA PHE A 103 -9.11 -4.75 4.15
C PHE A 103 -9.12 -3.70 5.27
N PRO A 104 -8.05 -2.99 5.50
CA PRO A 104 -6.76 -2.94 4.82
C PRO A 104 -5.68 -3.87 5.43
N ARG A 105 -6.08 -4.96 6.03
CA ARG A 105 -5.14 -5.94 6.61
C ARG A 105 -4.53 -6.79 5.52
N GLU A 106 -3.24 -7.04 5.64
CA GLU A 106 -2.47 -7.92 4.80
C GLU A 106 -1.93 -9.08 5.65
N LEU A 107 -2.09 -10.28 5.16
CA LEU A 107 -1.79 -11.52 5.88
C LEU A 107 -0.77 -12.33 5.08
N HIS A 108 0.36 -12.63 5.68
CA HIS A 108 1.40 -13.46 5.09
C HIS A 108 1.56 -14.74 5.92
N GLU A 109 1.15 -15.86 5.35
CA GLU A 109 1.24 -17.16 6.03
C GLU A 109 2.60 -17.81 5.79
N TYR A 110 3.24 -18.23 6.87
CA TYR A 110 4.47 -19.00 6.89
C TYR A 110 4.23 -20.34 7.60
N ASP A 111 5.11 -21.29 7.44
CA ASP A 111 4.99 -22.62 8.05
C ASP A 111 4.81 -22.60 9.57
N THR A 112 5.36 -21.61 10.24
CA THR A 112 5.41 -21.51 11.72
C THR A 112 4.53 -20.42 12.32
N HIS A 113 4.13 -19.42 11.51
CA HIS A 113 3.42 -18.24 11.98
C HIS A 113 2.73 -17.51 10.82
N THR A 114 1.84 -16.59 11.17
CA THR A 114 1.26 -15.61 10.22
C THR A 114 1.80 -14.22 10.59
N GLU A 115 2.33 -13.49 9.61
CA GLU A 115 2.64 -12.08 9.75
C GLU A 115 1.48 -11.24 9.24
N GLU A 116 1.14 -10.20 9.99
CA GLU A 116 0.03 -9.32 9.68
C GLU A 116 0.52 -7.88 9.60
N SER A 117 0.06 -7.15 8.61
CA SER A 117 0.35 -5.73 8.42
C SER A 117 -0.89 -4.97 7.96
N LEU A 118 -0.75 -3.66 7.81
CA LEU A 118 -1.78 -2.80 7.26
C LEU A 118 -1.28 -2.18 5.95
N MET A 119 -2.16 -2.10 4.96
CA MET A 119 -1.82 -1.59 3.63
C MET A 119 -1.78 -0.05 3.61
N PRO A 120 -0.74 0.57 3.01
CA PRO A 120 -0.58 2.03 2.96
C PRO A 120 -1.60 2.73 2.05
N CYS A 121 -2.38 2.01 1.27
CA CYS A 121 -3.43 2.57 0.42
C CYS A 121 -4.66 3.05 1.22
N CYS A 122 -4.73 2.80 2.53
CA CYS A 122 -5.81 3.26 3.39
C CYS A 122 -5.42 4.54 4.13
N PRO A 123 -6.14 5.67 3.97
CA PRO A 123 -5.82 6.92 4.66
C PRO A 123 -5.77 6.80 6.18
N ALA A 124 -6.69 6.05 6.77
CA ALA A 124 -6.70 5.84 8.22
C ALA A 124 -5.45 5.06 8.71
N VAL A 125 -4.84 4.23 7.85
CA VAL A 125 -3.57 3.57 8.16
C VAL A 125 -2.43 4.57 8.14
N ILE A 126 -2.40 5.47 7.15
CA ILE A 126 -1.37 6.51 7.05
C ILE A 126 -1.41 7.43 8.25
N ASP A 127 -2.62 7.89 8.63
CA ASP A 127 -2.78 8.74 9.81
C ASP A 127 -2.32 8.00 11.08
N LEU A 128 -2.64 6.72 11.20
CA LEU A 128 -2.18 5.89 12.30
C LEU A 128 -0.65 5.77 12.35
N TRP A 129 0.02 5.62 11.20
CA TRP A 129 1.48 5.51 11.14
C TRP A 129 2.20 6.81 11.50
N ARG A 130 1.61 7.97 11.23
CA ARG A 130 2.17 9.26 11.63
C ARG A 130 2.30 9.38 13.15
N ASP A 131 1.32 8.85 13.87
CA ASP A 131 1.20 9.06 15.30
C ASP A 131 1.74 7.89 16.14
N THR A 132 2.08 6.77 15.48
CA THR A 132 2.47 5.55 16.19
C THR A 132 3.80 5.00 15.67
N PRO A 133 4.83 4.91 16.52
CA PRO A 133 6.08 4.26 16.16
C PRO A 133 5.84 2.83 15.69
N VAL A 134 6.59 2.41 14.67
CA VAL A 134 6.52 1.03 14.15
C VAL A 134 7.45 0.14 14.98
N VAL A 135 6.88 -0.73 15.78
CA VAL A 135 7.63 -1.74 16.52
C VAL A 135 7.15 -3.12 16.11
N PHE A 136 8.02 -3.87 15.45
CA PHE A 136 7.78 -5.29 15.18
C PHE A 136 8.36 -6.15 16.29
N PRO A 137 7.68 -7.24 16.70
CA PRO A 137 8.26 -8.22 17.61
C PRO A 137 9.46 -8.90 16.93
N ALA A 138 10.66 -8.61 17.44
CA ALA A 138 11.90 -9.17 16.89
C ALA A 138 12.06 -10.67 17.22
N GLY A 139 12.82 -11.39 16.38
CA GLY A 139 13.31 -12.73 16.69
C GLY A 139 12.26 -13.84 16.66
N VAL A 140 11.18 -13.67 15.96
CA VAL A 140 10.05 -14.63 15.98
C VAL A 140 10.29 -15.84 15.08
N SER A 141 11.06 -15.70 14.03
CA SER A 141 11.43 -16.79 13.13
C SER A 141 12.92 -16.73 12.81
N GLN A 142 13.53 -17.91 12.58
CA GLN A 142 14.91 -18.03 12.10
C GLN A 142 14.96 -18.25 10.58
N SER A 143 13.90 -17.90 9.86
CA SER A 143 13.88 -17.96 8.41
C SER A 143 14.66 -16.80 7.78
N PRO A 144 15.26 -16.99 6.59
CA PRO A 144 15.90 -15.89 5.87
C PRO A 144 14.99 -14.68 5.66
N LEU A 145 13.72 -14.89 5.34
CA LEU A 145 12.73 -13.82 5.11
C LEU A 145 12.46 -13.00 6.37
N SER A 146 12.28 -13.67 7.53
CA SER A 146 12.10 -12.94 8.80
C SER A 146 13.34 -12.15 9.18
N LEU A 147 14.52 -12.70 8.90
CA LEU A 147 15.78 -12.00 9.15
C LEU A 147 15.93 -10.78 8.22
N ILE A 148 15.57 -10.91 6.94
CA ILE A 148 15.55 -9.78 5.99
C ILE A 148 14.63 -8.69 6.51
N ARG A 149 13.38 -9.01 6.89
CA ARG A 149 12.45 -8.05 7.46
C ARG A 149 13.05 -7.31 8.66
N ASP A 150 13.60 -8.06 9.64
CA ASP A 150 14.16 -7.46 10.86
C ASP A 150 15.33 -6.53 10.54
N LYS A 151 16.18 -6.91 9.58
CA LYS A 151 17.30 -6.08 9.12
C LYS A 151 16.85 -4.83 8.37
N LEU A 152 15.88 -4.95 7.48
CA LEU A 152 15.32 -3.81 6.76
C LEU A 152 14.59 -2.85 7.72
N THR A 153 13.82 -3.37 8.68
CA THR A 153 13.19 -2.53 9.71
C THR A 153 14.23 -1.74 10.49
N GLY A 154 15.32 -2.39 10.90
CA GLY A 154 16.42 -1.70 11.58
C GLY A 154 17.09 -0.64 10.72
N LEU A 155 17.30 -0.91 9.43
CA LEU A 155 17.88 0.05 8.49
C LEU A 155 16.97 1.28 8.29
N MET A 156 15.65 1.06 8.10
CA MET A 156 14.67 2.14 7.92
C MET A 156 14.48 2.99 9.17
N GLN A 157 14.75 2.44 10.35
CA GLN A 157 14.65 3.14 11.64
C GLN A 157 15.96 3.78 12.09
N ASP A 158 17.04 3.63 11.32
CA ASP A 158 18.33 4.24 11.65
C ASP A 158 18.30 5.75 11.39
N THR A 159 18.13 6.53 12.47
CA THR A 159 18.08 8.00 12.41
C THR A 159 19.42 8.66 12.03
N ALA A 160 20.51 7.90 11.91
CA ALA A 160 21.80 8.40 11.42
C ALA A 160 21.87 8.44 9.89
N LEU A 161 20.96 7.72 9.21
CA LEU A 161 20.86 7.72 7.75
C LEU A 161 19.74 8.66 7.30
N MET A 162 19.93 9.27 6.13
CA MET A 162 18.84 9.91 5.42
C MET A 162 17.84 8.85 4.95
N PRO A 163 16.52 9.08 5.06
CA PRO A 163 15.51 8.09 4.67
C PRO A 163 15.68 7.57 3.24
N GLU A 164 16.05 8.44 2.31
CA GLU A 164 16.31 8.09 0.91
C GLU A 164 17.49 7.13 0.77
N SER A 165 18.57 7.37 1.51
CA SER A 165 19.74 6.49 1.52
C SER A 165 19.38 5.12 2.08
N ALA A 166 18.67 5.07 3.21
CA ALA A 166 18.20 3.82 3.80
C ALA A 166 17.32 3.02 2.83
N LEU A 167 16.41 3.71 2.11
CA LEU A 167 15.54 3.08 1.12
C LEU A 167 16.34 2.50 -0.06
N LEU A 168 17.27 3.27 -0.63
CA LEU A 168 18.10 2.84 -1.76
C LEU A 168 19.02 1.68 -1.37
N GLU A 169 19.67 1.78 -0.23
CA GLU A 169 20.54 0.72 0.29
C GLU A 169 19.74 -0.57 0.55
N GLY A 170 18.57 -0.45 1.17
CA GLY A 170 17.67 -1.57 1.41
C GLY A 170 17.20 -2.21 0.11
N PHE A 171 16.82 -1.42 -0.89
CA PHE A 171 16.42 -1.91 -2.21
C PHE A 171 17.57 -2.63 -2.92
N TYR A 172 18.78 -2.08 -2.89
CA TYR A 172 19.96 -2.71 -3.48
C TYR A 172 20.27 -4.07 -2.84
N VAL A 173 20.25 -4.14 -1.50
CA VAL A 173 20.47 -5.42 -0.81
C VAL A 173 19.40 -6.44 -1.16
N LEU A 174 18.13 -6.04 -1.22
CA LEU A 174 17.05 -6.93 -1.65
C LEU A 174 17.24 -7.45 -3.07
N LEU A 175 17.68 -6.59 -3.99
CA LEU A 175 17.96 -6.97 -5.37
C LEU A 175 19.11 -8.00 -5.46
N GLU A 176 20.18 -7.79 -4.69
CA GLU A 176 21.31 -8.72 -4.64
C GLU A 176 20.91 -10.06 -3.99
N LEU A 177 20.12 -10.04 -2.93
CA LEU A 177 19.60 -11.26 -2.32
C LEU A 177 18.70 -12.03 -3.31
N HIS A 178 17.83 -11.34 -4.03
CA HIS A 178 16.96 -11.95 -5.04
C HIS A 178 17.76 -12.62 -6.18
N ARG A 179 18.83 -11.97 -6.64
CA ARG A 179 19.73 -12.54 -7.67
C ARG A 179 20.43 -13.83 -7.24
N ASN A 180 20.59 -14.01 -5.93
CA ASN A 180 21.31 -15.13 -5.34
C ASN A 180 20.39 -16.16 -4.66
N GLU A 181 19.11 -16.22 -5.02
CA GLU A 181 18.19 -17.22 -4.48
C GLU A 181 18.59 -18.67 -4.87
N PRO A 182 18.43 -19.63 -3.95
CA PRO A 182 17.84 -19.53 -2.60
C PRO A 182 18.82 -18.94 -1.58
N VAL A 183 18.32 -18.05 -0.72
CA VAL A 183 19.12 -17.29 0.25
C VAL A 183 19.15 -17.98 1.61
N SER A 184 20.33 -18.04 2.23
CA SER A 184 20.53 -18.52 3.60
C SER A 184 20.59 -17.37 4.61
N CYS A 185 20.31 -17.64 5.89
CA CYS A 185 20.46 -16.66 6.96
C CYS A 185 21.89 -16.09 7.06
N ALA A 186 22.91 -16.91 6.75
CA ALA A 186 24.31 -16.46 6.76
C ALA A 186 24.58 -15.40 5.68
N GLN A 187 24.05 -15.59 4.47
CA GLN A 187 24.15 -14.58 3.41
C GLN A 187 23.40 -13.30 3.78
N VAL A 188 22.20 -13.39 4.36
CA VAL A 188 21.48 -12.20 4.84
C VAL A 188 22.33 -11.44 5.87
N GLN A 189 22.91 -12.13 6.84
CA GLN A 189 23.79 -11.51 7.85
C GLN A 189 25.03 -10.86 7.24
N GLU A 190 25.60 -11.45 6.20
CA GLU A 190 26.76 -10.90 5.50
C GLU A 190 26.40 -9.61 4.74
N TYR A 191 25.31 -9.61 3.96
CA TYR A 191 24.85 -8.42 3.24
C TYR A 191 24.52 -7.26 4.19
N PHE A 192 23.86 -7.55 5.31
CA PHE A 192 23.56 -6.54 6.34
C PHE A 192 24.65 -6.40 7.42
N SER A 193 25.87 -6.87 7.17
CA SER A 193 26.97 -6.62 8.11
C SER A 193 27.36 -5.14 8.08
N ALA A 194 27.86 -4.62 9.20
CA ALA A 194 28.28 -3.22 9.28
C ALA A 194 29.31 -2.87 8.19
N ARG A 195 30.20 -3.80 7.85
CA ARG A 195 31.18 -3.62 6.78
C ARG A 195 30.52 -3.51 5.41
N SER A 196 29.65 -4.45 5.05
CA SER A 196 28.99 -4.47 3.75
C SER A 196 28.11 -3.23 3.56
N MET A 197 27.37 -2.85 4.59
CA MET A 197 26.52 -1.65 4.55
C MET A 197 27.36 -0.36 4.43
N GLN A 198 28.51 -0.28 5.11
CA GLN A 198 29.41 0.87 4.97
C GLN A 198 30.02 0.95 3.56
N GLU A 199 30.45 -0.18 3.00
CA GLU A 199 30.98 -0.26 1.63
C GLU A 199 29.89 0.16 0.62
N LEU A 200 28.64 -0.31 0.80
CA LEU A 200 27.50 0.08 -0.01
C LEU A 200 27.19 1.58 0.10
N HIS A 201 27.15 2.11 1.32
CA HIS A 201 26.91 3.53 1.57
C HIS A 201 27.92 4.42 0.84
N HIS A 202 29.22 4.08 0.92
CA HIS A 202 30.26 4.81 0.19
C HIS A 202 30.07 4.69 -1.34
N ALA A 203 29.76 3.49 -1.83
CA ALA A 203 29.53 3.30 -3.26
C ALA A 203 28.31 4.10 -3.77
N MET A 204 27.25 4.20 -2.97
CA MET A 204 26.06 5.02 -3.29
C MET A 204 26.38 6.52 -3.30
N ALA A 205 27.21 6.99 -2.35
CA ALA A 205 27.62 8.39 -2.28
C ALA A 205 28.50 8.83 -3.47
N ASP A 206 29.19 7.88 -4.12
CA ASP A 206 29.99 8.13 -5.32
C ASP A 206 29.17 8.14 -6.62
N ILE A 207 27.88 7.84 -6.56
CA ILE A 207 27.00 7.89 -7.74
C ILE A 207 26.69 9.35 -8.06
N HIS A 208 27.14 9.79 -9.23
CA HIS A 208 26.80 11.11 -9.74
C HIS A 208 25.54 11.01 -10.59
N ILE A 209 24.45 11.58 -10.09
CA ILE A 209 23.22 11.75 -10.88
C ILE A 209 23.31 13.01 -11.73
N GLN A 210 22.71 12.96 -12.92
CA GLN A 210 22.51 14.14 -13.76
C GLN A 210 21.32 14.92 -13.19
N GLU A 211 21.56 15.83 -12.25
CA GLU A 211 20.53 16.50 -11.46
C GLU A 211 19.40 17.08 -12.32
N ALA A 212 19.78 17.77 -13.41
CA ALA A 212 18.79 18.38 -14.29
C ALA A 212 17.86 17.36 -14.95
N ASP A 213 18.44 16.29 -15.52
CA ASP A 213 17.67 15.23 -16.18
C ASP A 213 16.75 14.52 -15.15
N THR A 214 17.25 14.29 -13.94
CA THR A 214 16.46 13.66 -12.85
C THR A 214 15.30 14.53 -12.40
N VAL A 215 15.52 15.86 -12.28
CA VAL A 215 14.44 16.82 -11.95
C VAL A 215 13.39 16.83 -13.03
N ASP A 216 13.79 16.82 -14.31
CA ASP A 216 12.86 16.79 -15.44
C ASP A 216 12.03 15.51 -15.45
N GLU A 217 12.65 14.34 -15.26
CA GLU A 217 11.94 13.05 -15.13
C GLU A 217 10.97 13.03 -13.94
N CYS A 218 11.36 13.55 -12.78
CA CYS A 218 10.49 13.67 -11.62
C CYS A 218 9.30 14.59 -11.89
N ASN A 219 9.53 15.73 -12.56
CA ASN A 219 8.46 16.65 -12.92
C ASN A 219 7.48 16.03 -13.92
N GLU A 220 7.96 15.30 -14.91
CA GLU A 220 7.11 14.55 -15.85
C GLU A 220 6.24 13.52 -15.11
N LEU A 221 6.84 12.76 -14.19
CA LEU A 221 6.12 11.78 -13.37
C LEU A 221 5.03 12.45 -12.52
N LEU A 222 5.34 13.57 -11.87
CA LEU A 222 4.37 14.32 -11.05
C LEU A 222 3.23 14.90 -11.91
N GLN A 223 3.54 15.39 -13.12
CA GLN A 223 2.52 15.86 -14.07
C GLN A 223 1.59 14.71 -14.49
N ASP A 224 2.14 13.56 -14.81
CA ASP A 224 1.36 12.36 -15.15
C ASP A 224 0.47 11.92 -13.99
N LEU A 225 0.98 11.94 -12.76
CA LEU A 225 0.19 11.67 -11.57
C LEU A 225 -0.93 12.70 -11.39
N ALA A 226 -0.65 13.99 -11.52
CA ALA A 226 -1.65 15.05 -11.42
C ALA A 226 -2.77 14.87 -12.46
N VAL A 227 -2.44 14.62 -13.73
CA VAL A 227 -3.42 14.36 -14.79
C VAL A 227 -4.28 13.14 -14.49
N ASN A 228 -3.66 12.06 -14.01
CA ASN A 228 -4.35 10.81 -13.70
C ASN A 228 -5.32 10.95 -12.51
N TYR A 229 -4.99 11.80 -11.54
CA TYR A 229 -5.83 12.02 -10.34
C TYR A 229 -6.73 13.25 -10.42
N GLN A 230 -6.60 14.07 -11.46
CA GLN A 230 -7.41 15.27 -11.63
C GLN A 230 -8.92 15.01 -11.61
N LYS A 231 -9.36 13.88 -12.16
CA LYS A 231 -10.78 13.49 -12.18
C LYS A 231 -11.35 13.21 -10.79
N GLU A 232 -10.49 12.81 -9.85
CA GLU A 232 -10.89 12.41 -8.51
C GLU A 232 -10.86 13.59 -7.51
N GLY A 233 -10.30 14.73 -7.91
CA GLY A 233 -10.11 15.89 -7.03
C GLY A 233 -9.16 15.62 -5.84
N LEU A 234 -8.44 14.49 -5.89
CA LEU A 234 -7.46 14.08 -4.91
C LEU A 234 -6.07 14.51 -5.37
N TYR A 235 -5.28 15.10 -4.51
CA TYR A 235 -3.87 15.49 -4.74
C TYR A 235 -3.64 16.57 -5.83
N ASP A 236 -4.67 17.01 -6.56
CA ASP A 236 -4.51 17.94 -7.68
C ASP A 236 -3.80 19.23 -7.25
N GLY A 237 -4.29 19.90 -6.22
CA GLY A 237 -3.65 21.12 -5.68
C GLY A 237 -2.23 20.86 -5.19
N PHE A 238 -2.02 19.78 -4.47
CA PHE A 238 -0.73 19.37 -3.91
C PHE A 238 0.33 19.11 -5.00
N LEU A 239 0.02 18.27 -5.99
CA LEU A 239 0.93 17.96 -7.08
C LEU A 239 1.22 19.19 -7.95
N GLN A 240 0.22 20.01 -8.21
CA GLN A 240 0.38 21.25 -8.96
C GLN A 240 1.27 22.27 -8.21
N ASP A 241 1.19 22.34 -6.90
CA ASP A 241 2.05 23.21 -6.10
C ASP A 241 3.50 22.74 -6.16
N ILE A 242 3.78 21.45 -6.02
CA ILE A 242 5.14 20.90 -6.21
C ILE A 242 5.67 21.21 -7.61
N ILE A 243 4.89 20.95 -8.65
CA ILE A 243 5.30 21.22 -10.05
C ILE A 243 5.59 22.71 -10.27
N LYS A 244 4.84 23.62 -9.67
CA LYS A 244 5.06 25.07 -9.78
C LYS A 244 6.31 25.54 -9.05
N GLU A 245 6.63 24.92 -7.92
CA GLU A 245 7.79 25.28 -7.09
C GLU A 245 9.11 24.79 -7.69
N THR A 246 9.08 23.77 -8.55
CA THR A 246 10.29 23.08 -9.04
C THR A 246 10.55 23.14 -10.55
N PRO A 247 9.88 23.96 -11.40
CA PRO A 247 9.92 23.84 -12.85
C PRO A 247 11.32 24.05 -13.48
N ASN A 248 12.29 24.62 -12.77
CA ASN A 248 13.66 24.84 -13.21
C ASN A 248 14.64 24.77 -12.03
N GLY A 249 14.24 24.11 -10.94
CA GLY A 249 15.02 24.01 -9.72
C GLY A 249 16.15 23.00 -9.82
N SER A 250 17.11 23.10 -8.91
CA SER A 250 18.08 22.06 -8.67
C SER A 250 17.44 20.86 -7.96
N TRP A 251 18.13 19.71 -7.93
CA TRP A 251 17.71 18.58 -7.12
C TRP A 251 17.47 18.95 -5.63
N GLN A 252 18.27 19.89 -5.12
CA GLN A 252 18.11 20.37 -3.74
C GLN A 252 16.80 21.14 -3.54
N ASP A 253 16.38 21.97 -4.51
CA ASP A 253 15.10 22.67 -4.45
C ASP A 253 13.94 21.68 -4.51
N PHE A 254 14.01 20.68 -5.39
CA PHE A 254 13.02 19.62 -5.52
C PHE A 254 12.92 18.78 -4.24
N SER A 255 14.04 18.30 -3.72
CA SER A 255 14.08 17.53 -2.48
C SER A 255 13.65 18.34 -1.26
N GLY A 256 13.96 19.65 -1.25
CA GLY A 256 13.50 20.58 -0.22
C GLY A 256 11.98 20.80 -0.24
N ALA A 257 11.39 20.91 -1.43
CA ALA A 257 9.94 20.99 -1.59
C ALA A 257 9.27 19.67 -1.13
N LEU A 258 9.80 18.52 -1.53
CA LEU A 258 9.28 17.22 -1.09
C LEU A 258 9.45 16.97 0.40
N ALA A 259 10.49 17.45 1.03
CA ALA A 259 10.72 17.28 2.48
C ALA A 259 9.66 17.99 3.35
N GLY A 260 8.98 19.00 2.80
CA GLY A 260 7.83 19.66 3.46
C GLY A 260 6.56 18.82 3.41
N TYR A 261 6.53 17.80 2.58
CA TYR A 261 5.41 16.89 2.44
C TYR A 261 5.79 15.53 3.02
N ASP A 262 4.93 15.01 3.86
CA ASP A 262 5.11 13.72 4.49
C ASP A 262 5.39 12.63 3.42
N THR A 263 6.47 11.90 3.55
CA THR A 263 6.89 10.82 2.65
C THR A 263 5.81 9.75 2.43
N CYS A 264 4.77 9.73 3.25
CA CYS A 264 3.59 8.88 3.09
C CYS A 264 2.90 9.00 1.73
N LEU A 265 2.97 10.14 1.05
CA LEU A 265 2.31 10.33 -0.24
C LEU A 265 2.96 9.56 -1.40
N LEU A 266 4.26 9.26 -1.32
CA LEU A 266 4.93 8.40 -2.28
C LEU A 266 4.47 6.94 -2.23
N TYR A 267 3.95 6.51 -1.07
CA TYR A 267 3.45 5.14 -0.86
C TYR A 267 1.97 4.95 -1.19
N THR A 268 1.21 6.03 -1.35
CA THR A 268 -0.24 5.98 -1.61
C THR A 268 -0.62 6.02 -3.08
N SER A 269 0.35 6.20 -3.97
CA SER A 269 0.09 6.08 -5.42
C SER A 269 -0.30 4.64 -5.73
N PRO A 270 -1.49 4.37 -6.30
CA PRO A 270 -1.83 3.04 -6.77
C PRO A 270 -0.76 2.58 -7.76
N SER A 271 -0.24 1.37 -7.55
CA SER A 271 0.72 0.78 -8.47
C SER A 271 0.14 0.76 -9.89
N PRO A 272 0.93 1.05 -10.94
CA PRO A 272 0.50 0.86 -12.32
C PRO A 272 -0.04 -0.55 -12.62
N ARG A 273 0.28 -1.54 -11.77
CA ARG A 273 -0.25 -2.90 -11.86
C ARG A 273 -1.72 -3.01 -11.45
N ASP A 274 -2.22 -2.06 -10.65
CA ASP A 274 -3.62 -2.07 -10.19
C ASP A 274 -4.58 -1.55 -11.26
N ARG A 275 -4.07 -1.04 -12.37
CA ARG A 275 -4.83 -0.54 -13.52
C ARG A 275 -5.05 -1.57 -14.63
N GLY A 276 -4.70 -2.82 -14.42
CA GLY A 276 -4.83 -3.91 -15.38
C GLY A 276 -6.29 -4.22 -15.81
#